data_174a9b4481a4a19f68b1a87f01fa2cbb
#
_entry.id   174a9b4481a4a19f68b1a87f01fa2cbb
#
_cell.length_a   1.000
_cell.length_b   1.000
_cell.length_c   1.000
_cell.angle_alpha   90.00
_cell.angle_beta   90.00
_cell.angle_gamma   90.00
#
_symmetry.space_group_name_H-M   'P 1'
#
loop_
_entity.id
_entity.type
_entity.pdbx_description
1 polymer ?
#
loop_
_entity_poly.entity_id
_entity_poly.type
_entity_poly.pdbx_seq_one_letter_code
_entity_poly.pdbx_strand_id
1 'polypeptide(L)'
;MKRLICLILPLALIACAKSPEPTPMANPEPAPPAPAATPSATSAPAADSTAQLAGHHWQLQQATTASGQRIDALFVREDAPITLDFADGRLGISNTCNRMSGAYALEGTVLRVSRLAATMMACADAKLMALDQEVGKRLEGNSGFALEQAATPVLKLTTAAGDVLTFAGQATAETRYGGPGTRLFLEVAADTKPCSHPLIPNKQCLQVREIKYDAAGIKQGGGEWQNFYEEIEGYTHEKGVRNVLRVNRYERKPVPADASSNVYVLDMVVESETVKPGN
;
A
#
# COMPACT_ATOMS: atom_id res chain seq x y z
N MET A 1 -42.55 -56.08 -21.76
CA MET A 1 -43.83 -55.88 -22.38
C MET A 1 -43.76 -54.57 -23.14
N LYS A 2 -43.39 -54.60 -24.40
CA LYS A 2 -44.22 -54.59 -25.60
C LYS A 2 -45.22 -53.43 -25.62
N ARG A 3 -44.98 -52.43 -26.48
CA ARG A 3 -45.77 -51.94 -27.63
C ARG A 3 -45.33 -50.57 -28.00
N LEU A 4 -44.67 -50.30 -29.09
CA LEU A 4 -45.11 -50.34 -30.54
C LEU A 4 -45.96 -49.12 -30.92
N ILE A 5 -45.35 -48.29 -31.80
CA ILE A 5 -45.84 -47.72 -33.07
C ILE A 5 -46.90 -46.61 -32.97
N CYS A 6 -46.61 -45.41 -33.57
CA CYS A 6 -47.11 -45.07 -34.89
C CYS A 6 -46.48 -43.79 -35.46
N LEU A 7 -45.93 -43.93 -36.65
CA LEU A 7 -45.61 -42.89 -37.63
C LEU A 7 -46.93 -42.35 -38.24
N ILE A 8 -47.07 -41.05 -38.39
CA ILE A 8 -47.92 -40.46 -39.43
C ILE A 8 -47.27 -39.21 -39.99
N LEU A 9 -46.90 -39.25 -41.24
CA LEU A 9 -46.58 -38.17 -42.15
C LEU A 9 -47.78 -37.77 -42.94
N PRO A 10 -48.09 -36.52 -43.25
CA PRO A 10 -48.57 -36.18 -44.59
C PRO A 10 -47.87 -34.96 -45.19
N LEU A 11 -47.48 -35.13 -46.27
CA LEU A 11 -47.53 -34.70 -47.67
C LEU A 11 -47.87 -33.20 -47.91
N ALA A 12 -47.02 -32.66 -48.77
CA ALA A 12 -46.89 -31.31 -49.28
C ALA A 12 -48.17 -30.80 -50.03
N LEU A 13 -48.35 -29.49 -50.01
CA LEU A 13 -48.97 -28.71 -51.05
C LEU A 13 -48.20 -27.44 -51.32
N ILE A 14 -47.65 -27.39 -52.54
CA ILE A 14 -47.01 -26.23 -53.14
C ILE A 14 -48.10 -25.30 -53.66
N ALA A 15 -48.15 -24.06 -53.18
CA ALA A 15 -48.97 -23.02 -53.81
C ALA A 15 -48.04 -21.87 -54.21
N CYS A 16 -47.85 -21.68 -55.51
CA CYS A 16 -47.23 -20.51 -56.10
C CYS A 16 -48.11 -19.28 -55.88
N ALA A 17 -47.58 -18.28 -55.17
CA ALA A 17 -48.15 -16.93 -55.10
C ALA A 17 -47.17 -15.91 -55.59
N LYS A 18 -47.62 -15.11 -56.52
CA LYS A 18 -47.06 -14.01 -57.31
C LYS A 18 -46.36 -12.99 -56.51
N SER A 19 -45.12 -12.62 -56.93
CA SER A 19 -44.30 -11.49 -56.38
C SER A 19 -45.05 -10.15 -56.53
N PRO A 20 -45.09 -9.36 -55.49
CA PRO A 20 -45.38 -7.93 -55.62
C PRO A 20 -44.10 -7.12 -55.89
N GLU A 21 -44.29 -6.07 -56.66
CA GLU A 21 -43.38 -5.06 -57.16
C GLU A 21 -42.69 -4.29 -56.04
N PRO A 22 -41.41 -3.84 -56.19
CA PRO A 22 -40.70 -3.12 -55.12
C PRO A 22 -41.16 -1.67 -54.99
N THR A 23 -41.67 -1.34 -53.81
CA THR A 23 -41.86 0.06 -53.39
C THR A 23 -40.52 0.74 -53.05
N PRO A 24 -40.35 2.06 -53.32
CA PRO A 24 -39.10 2.76 -53.05
C PRO A 24 -38.83 2.82 -51.57
N MET A 25 -37.62 2.43 -51.17
CA MET A 25 -37.13 2.49 -49.81
C MET A 25 -36.95 3.93 -49.36
N ALA A 26 -37.70 4.32 -48.35
CA ALA A 26 -37.42 5.51 -47.57
C ALA A 26 -36.10 5.37 -46.86
N ASN A 27 -35.25 6.38 -46.99
CA ASN A 27 -33.96 6.50 -46.34
C ASN A 27 -34.14 6.45 -44.80
N PRO A 28 -33.49 5.53 -44.05
CA PRO A 28 -33.63 5.53 -42.61
C PRO A 28 -32.92 6.74 -42.01
N GLU A 29 -33.65 7.50 -41.22
CA GLU A 29 -33.19 8.55 -40.36
C GLU A 29 -32.06 8.07 -39.42
N PRO A 30 -30.94 8.77 -39.21
CA PRO A 30 -29.86 8.31 -38.35
C PRO A 30 -30.34 8.20 -36.90
N ALA A 31 -30.20 7.02 -36.34
CA ALA A 31 -30.49 6.73 -34.94
C ALA A 31 -29.67 7.61 -34.01
N PRO A 32 -30.21 8.09 -32.87
CA PRO A 32 -29.45 8.87 -31.90
C PRO A 32 -28.27 8.06 -31.37
N PRO A 33 -27.11 8.72 -31.07
CA PRO A 33 -25.96 8.03 -30.57
C PRO A 33 -26.28 7.34 -29.23
N ALA A 34 -25.92 6.05 -29.14
CA ALA A 34 -26.03 5.29 -27.91
C ALA A 34 -25.24 5.96 -26.79
N PRO A 35 -25.75 5.98 -25.54
CA PRO A 35 -25.00 6.54 -24.42
C PRO A 35 -23.67 5.78 -24.28
N ALA A 36 -22.59 6.56 -24.17
CA ALA A 36 -21.24 6.05 -23.96
C ALA A 36 -21.23 5.10 -22.74
N ALA A 37 -20.83 3.86 -22.96
CA ALA A 37 -20.68 2.88 -21.91
C ALA A 37 -19.64 3.42 -20.89
N THR A 38 -20.07 3.66 -19.68
CA THR A 38 -19.19 3.92 -18.53
C THR A 38 -18.23 2.74 -18.41
N PRO A 39 -16.91 2.95 -18.28
CA PRO A 39 -15.99 1.83 -18.11
C PRO A 39 -16.35 1.09 -16.82
N SER A 40 -16.82 -0.15 -16.97
CA SER A 40 -17.02 -1.06 -15.85
C SER A 40 -15.65 -1.30 -15.21
N ALA A 41 -15.48 -0.88 -13.97
CA ALA A 41 -14.31 -1.23 -13.17
C ALA A 41 -14.28 -2.77 -13.04
N THR A 42 -13.35 -3.41 -13.73
CA THR A 42 -13.13 -4.85 -13.63
C THR A 42 -12.57 -5.11 -12.23
N SER A 43 -13.34 -5.75 -11.37
CA SER A 43 -12.88 -6.22 -10.06
C SER A 43 -11.74 -7.22 -10.27
N ALA A 44 -10.53 -6.88 -9.85
CA ALA A 44 -9.40 -7.80 -9.85
C ALA A 44 -9.69 -9.02 -8.95
N PRO A 45 -9.16 -10.22 -9.26
CA PRO A 45 -9.25 -11.36 -8.37
C PRO A 45 -8.75 -11.05 -6.96
N ALA A 46 -9.32 -11.63 -5.92
CA ALA A 46 -9.02 -11.31 -4.52
C ALA A 46 -7.53 -11.48 -4.16
N ALA A 47 -6.82 -12.43 -4.79
CA ALA A 47 -5.38 -12.63 -4.59
C ALA A 47 -4.55 -11.44 -5.10
N ASP A 48 -4.89 -10.90 -6.27
CA ASP A 48 -4.21 -9.72 -6.85
C ASP A 48 -4.45 -8.48 -5.99
N SER A 49 -5.66 -8.32 -5.46
CA SER A 49 -6.00 -7.22 -4.56
C SER A 49 -5.24 -7.27 -3.25
N THR A 50 -5.07 -8.48 -2.66
CA THR A 50 -4.28 -8.65 -1.43
C THR A 50 -2.81 -8.31 -1.65
N ALA A 51 -2.20 -8.79 -2.72
CA ALA A 51 -0.82 -8.48 -3.08
C ALA A 51 -0.63 -6.97 -3.31
N GLN A 52 -1.60 -6.33 -3.98
CA GLN A 52 -1.58 -4.90 -4.25
C GLN A 52 -1.74 -4.07 -2.97
N LEU A 53 -2.61 -4.49 -2.04
CA LEU A 53 -2.73 -3.85 -0.73
C LEU A 53 -1.42 -3.92 0.03
N ALA A 54 -0.78 -5.10 0.09
CA ALA A 54 0.48 -5.31 0.79
C ALA A 54 1.67 -4.61 0.13
N GLY A 55 1.59 -4.34 -1.18
CA GLY A 55 2.64 -3.67 -1.94
C GLY A 55 2.72 -2.16 -1.75
N HIS A 56 1.82 -1.55 -0.97
CA HIS A 56 1.75 -0.09 -0.83
C HIS A 56 1.48 0.34 0.61
N HIS A 57 2.05 1.50 0.98
CA HIS A 57 1.64 2.32 2.10
C HIS A 57 0.50 3.22 1.64
N TRP A 58 -0.69 3.11 2.25
CA TRP A 58 -1.89 3.81 1.82
C TRP A 58 -2.13 5.06 2.66
N GLN A 59 -1.86 6.23 2.08
CA GLN A 59 -1.96 7.52 2.76
C GLN A 59 -3.30 8.20 2.49
N LEU A 60 -4.01 8.60 3.55
CA LEU A 60 -5.30 9.27 3.43
C LEU A 60 -5.16 10.61 2.70
N GLN A 61 -5.89 10.75 1.58
CA GLN A 61 -5.94 11.98 0.79
C GLN A 61 -7.26 12.71 0.94
N GLN A 62 -8.35 11.96 1.03
CA GLN A 62 -9.68 12.52 1.13
C GLN A 62 -10.58 11.67 2.02
N ALA A 63 -11.45 12.33 2.78
CA ALA A 63 -12.49 11.68 3.56
C ALA A 63 -13.76 12.54 3.51
N THR A 64 -14.88 11.94 3.11
CA THR A 64 -16.18 12.61 3.03
C THR A 64 -17.26 11.78 3.67
N THR A 65 -18.25 12.46 4.26
CA THR A 65 -19.49 11.82 4.74
C THR A 65 -20.32 11.33 3.56
N ALA A 66 -21.37 10.56 3.84
CA ALA A 66 -22.37 10.16 2.84
C ALA A 66 -23.02 11.34 2.09
N SER A 67 -23.06 12.52 2.73
CA SER A 67 -23.57 13.77 2.11
C SER A 67 -22.50 14.56 1.34
N GLY A 68 -21.27 14.02 1.22
CA GLY A 68 -20.16 14.65 0.49
C GLY A 68 -19.38 15.72 1.27
N GLN A 69 -19.68 15.93 2.56
CA GLN A 69 -18.96 16.88 3.40
C GLN A 69 -17.61 16.30 3.85
N ARG A 70 -16.55 17.12 3.84
CA ARG A 70 -15.22 16.72 4.32
C ARG A 70 -15.28 16.35 5.83
N ILE A 71 -14.55 15.31 6.19
CA ILE A 71 -14.40 14.84 7.58
C ILE A 71 -13.09 15.39 8.14
N ASP A 72 -13.09 16.65 8.58
CA ASP A 72 -11.88 17.35 9.06
C ASP A 72 -11.22 16.67 10.26
N ALA A 73 -11.97 15.92 11.06
CA ALA A 73 -11.46 15.17 12.21
C ALA A 73 -10.40 14.12 11.83
N LEU A 74 -10.31 13.71 10.55
CA LEU A 74 -9.28 12.78 10.06
C LEU A 74 -8.03 13.48 9.52
N PHE A 75 -8.00 14.82 9.46
CA PHE A 75 -6.88 15.61 8.90
C PHE A 75 -6.21 16.48 9.98
N VAL A 76 -5.92 15.90 11.13
CA VAL A 76 -5.27 16.60 12.26
C VAL A 76 -3.81 16.91 11.97
N ARG A 77 -3.14 16.06 11.17
CA ARG A 77 -1.74 16.22 10.79
C ARG A 77 -1.61 16.27 9.27
N GLU A 78 -1.36 17.44 8.73
CA GLU A 78 -1.16 17.63 7.29
C GLU A 78 0.19 17.08 6.81
N ASP A 79 1.22 17.16 7.67
CA ASP A 79 2.58 16.67 7.44
C ASP A 79 2.72 15.15 7.53
N ALA A 80 1.78 14.49 8.20
CA ALA A 80 1.81 13.06 8.45
C ALA A 80 0.38 12.46 8.34
N PRO A 81 -0.13 12.24 7.12
CA PRO A 81 -1.46 11.71 6.90
C PRO A 81 -1.61 10.30 7.48
N ILE A 82 -2.82 9.95 7.92
CA ILE A 82 -3.15 8.59 8.35
C ILE A 82 -2.68 7.62 7.28
N THR A 83 -1.92 6.61 7.68
CA THR A 83 -1.35 5.61 6.77
C THR A 83 -1.82 4.22 7.18
N LEU A 84 -2.28 3.45 6.18
CA LEU A 84 -2.67 2.06 6.33
C LEU A 84 -1.61 1.17 5.69
N ASP A 85 -1.22 0.12 6.40
CA ASP A 85 -0.27 -0.90 5.96
C ASP A 85 -0.90 -2.29 6.09
N PHE A 86 -0.92 -3.05 5.02
CA PHE A 86 -1.49 -4.39 4.97
C PHE A 86 -0.38 -5.43 4.85
N ALA A 87 -0.25 -6.31 5.82
CA ALA A 87 0.74 -7.39 5.80
C ALA A 87 0.22 -8.61 6.56
N ASP A 88 0.41 -9.80 6.03
CA ASP A 88 0.14 -11.07 6.69
C ASP A 88 -1.24 -11.17 7.37
N GLY A 89 -2.28 -10.68 6.67
CA GLY A 89 -3.65 -10.65 7.19
C GLY A 89 -3.90 -9.64 8.31
N ARG A 90 -2.97 -8.71 8.51
CA ARG A 90 -3.07 -7.63 9.50
C ARG A 90 -3.05 -6.26 8.83
N LEU A 91 -3.92 -5.41 9.31
CA LEU A 91 -3.93 -3.98 9.04
C LEU A 91 -3.19 -3.26 10.17
N GLY A 92 -2.15 -2.52 9.82
CA GLY A 92 -1.50 -1.53 10.66
C GLY A 92 -1.97 -0.13 10.31
N ILE A 93 -2.11 0.74 11.30
CA ILE A 93 -2.49 2.14 11.13
C ILE A 93 -1.50 3.00 11.90
N SER A 94 -0.95 3.98 11.21
CA SER A 94 0.05 4.90 11.76
C SER A 94 -0.33 6.37 11.52
N ASN A 95 0.46 7.26 12.13
CA ASN A 95 0.27 8.72 12.08
C ASN A 95 -1.00 9.21 12.80
N THR A 96 -1.55 8.39 13.71
CA THR A 96 -2.52 8.78 14.73
C THR A 96 -1.79 9.03 16.05
N CYS A 97 -2.48 9.26 17.17
CA CYS A 97 -1.81 9.34 18.46
C CYS A 97 -1.15 8.01 18.81
N ASN A 98 -1.89 6.91 18.65
CA ASN A 98 -1.43 5.57 18.94
C ASN A 98 -1.28 4.76 17.65
N ARG A 99 -0.30 3.86 17.61
CA ARG A 99 -0.27 2.82 16.57
C ARG A 99 -1.43 1.87 16.82
N MET A 100 -2.22 1.64 15.77
CA MET A 100 -3.36 0.74 15.85
C MET A 100 -3.15 -0.46 14.93
N SER A 101 -3.70 -1.62 15.27
CA SER A 101 -3.65 -2.78 14.39
C SER A 101 -4.79 -3.76 14.67
N GLY A 102 -5.22 -4.47 13.61
CA GLY A 102 -6.23 -5.53 13.70
C GLY A 102 -6.07 -6.53 12.57
N ALA A 103 -6.76 -7.66 12.65
CA ALA A 103 -6.85 -8.57 11.52
C ALA A 103 -7.75 -7.99 10.43
N TYR A 104 -7.47 -8.29 9.17
CA TYR A 104 -8.36 -7.97 8.06
C TYR A 104 -8.59 -9.20 7.17
N ALA A 105 -9.70 -9.16 6.45
CA ALA A 105 -10.02 -10.11 5.39
C ALA A 105 -10.67 -9.38 4.21
N LEU A 106 -10.40 -9.86 2.99
CA LEU A 106 -11.08 -9.41 1.77
C LEU A 106 -12.07 -10.48 1.33
N GLU A 107 -13.34 -10.10 1.22
CA GLU A 107 -14.42 -10.96 0.73
C GLU A 107 -15.08 -10.28 -0.49
N GLY A 108 -14.57 -10.60 -1.69
CA GLY A 108 -14.98 -9.93 -2.91
C GLY A 108 -14.67 -8.43 -2.90
N THR A 109 -15.70 -7.59 -2.86
CA THR A 109 -15.59 -6.13 -2.79
C THR A 109 -15.75 -5.57 -1.36
N VAL A 110 -15.60 -6.42 -0.34
CA VAL A 110 -15.74 -6.02 1.07
C VAL A 110 -14.41 -6.25 1.79
N LEU A 111 -13.92 -5.21 2.42
CA LEU A 111 -12.85 -5.26 3.40
C LEU A 111 -13.48 -5.39 4.80
N ARG A 112 -13.18 -6.47 5.49
CA ARG A 112 -13.56 -6.68 6.88
C ARG A 112 -12.36 -6.44 7.77
N VAL A 113 -12.49 -5.55 8.75
CA VAL A 113 -11.46 -5.25 9.75
C VAL A 113 -11.99 -5.64 11.13
N SER A 114 -11.20 -6.42 11.87
CA SER A 114 -11.52 -6.76 13.25
C SER A 114 -11.38 -5.54 14.16
N ARG A 115 -11.79 -5.70 15.43
CA ARG A 115 -11.52 -4.68 16.44
C ARG A 115 -10.03 -4.34 16.48
N LEU A 116 -9.70 -3.04 16.48
CA LEU A 116 -8.35 -2.53 16.49
C LEU A 116 -7.80 -2.48 17.91
N ALA A 117 -6.61 -3.06 18.09
CA ALA A 117 -5.80 -2.82 19.28
C ALA A 117 -4.96 -1.58 19.07
N ALA A 118 -4.74 -0.78 20.09
CA ALA A 118 -3.94 0.43 20.04
C ALA A 118 -2.89 0.44 21.16
N THR A 119 -1.75 1.11 20.93
CA THR A 119 -0.84 1.48 22.02
C THR A 119 -1.53 2.46 22.97
N MET A 120 -0.97 2.67 24.16
CA MET A 120 -1.59 3.55 25.17
C MET A 120 -0.68 4.75 25.45
N MET A 121 -0.44 5.56 24.43
CA MET A 121 0.28 6.83 24.58
C MET A 121 -0.71 7.96 24.85
N ALA A 122 -0.28 8.95 25.64
CA ALA A 122 -1.01 10.19 25.83
C ALA A 122 -0.36 11.27 24.94
N CYS A 123 -1.11 11.76 23.97
CA CYS A 123 -0.68 12.88 23.12
C CYS A 123 -1.13 14.20 23.75
N ALA A 124 -0.29 15.22 23.70
CA ALA A 124 -0.62 16.54 24.24
C ALA A 124 -1.76 17.24 23.47
N ASP A 125 -1.89 16.97 22.17
CA ASP A 125 -2.97 17.50 21.34
C ASP A 125 -4.24 16.68 21.51
N ALA A 126 -5.30 17.30 22.01
CA ALA A 126 -6.61 16.66 22.22
C ALA A 126 -7.26 16.18 20.91
N LYS A 127 -7.03 16.87 19.77
CA LYS A 127 -7.52 16.44 18.47
C LYS A 127 -6.82 15.18 18.00
N LEU A 128 -5.50 15.10 18.24
CA LEU A 128 -4.70 13.91 17.93
C LEU A 128 -5.13 12.72 18.81
N MET A 129 -5.47 12.95 20.09
CA MET A 129 -6.04 11.91 20.96
C MET A 129 -7.40 11.42 20.47
N ALA A 130 -8.26 12.30 19.96
CA ALA A 130 -9.56 11.94 19.42
C ALA A 130 -9.46 11.20 18.09
N LEU A 131 -8.36 11.39 17.34
CA LEU A 131 -8.16 10.80 16.03
C LEU A 131 -8.19 9.26 16.04
N ASP A 132 -7.66 8.63 17.09
CA ASP A 132 -7.68 7.17 17.23
C ASP A 132 -9.13 6.63 17.22
N GLN A 133 -10.03 7.31 17.95
CA GLN A 133 -11.44 6.93 18.00
C GLN A 133 -12.15 7.17 16.66
N GLU A 134 -11.86 8.31 16.01
CA GLU A 134 -12.44 8.63 14.70
C GLU A 134 -12.02 7.65 13.61
N VAL A 135 -10.77 7.17 13.66
CA VAL A 135 -10.24 6.14 12.76
C VAL A 135 -10.88 4.78 13.07
N GLY A 136 -10.89 4.37 14.34
CA GLY A 136 -11.49 3.10 14.76
C GLY A 136 -12.96 3.00 14.35
N LYS A 137 -13.75 4.05 14.60
CA LYS A 137 -15.17 4.13 14.25
C LYS A 137 -15.44 3.88 12.76
N ARG A 138 -14.52 4.23 11.87
CA ARG A 138 -14.71 4.13 10.42
C ARG A 138 -14.06 2.91 9.79
N LEU A 139 -12.99 2.39 10.37
CA LEU A 139 -12.26 1.27 9.80
C LEU A 139 -12.67 -0.08 10.38
N GLU A 140 -13.17 -0.14 11.62
CA GLU A 140 -13.67 -1.39 12.20
C GLU A 140 -14.97 -1.86 11.52
N GLY A 141 -15.10 -3.16 11.32
CA GLY A 141 -16.24 -3.78 10.68
C GLY A 141 -16.08 -3.96 9.17
N ASN A 142 -17.17 -3.81 8.44
CA ASN A 142 -17.21 -4.02 6.99
C ASN A 142 -17.22 -2.69 6.26
N SER A 143 -16.36 -2.57 5.26
CA SER A 143 -16.33 -1.45 4.32
C SER A 143 -16.36 -1.96 2.89
N GLY A 144 -17.08 -1.27 2.01
CA GLY A 144 -16.93 -1.46 0.58
C GLY A 144 -15.49 -1.13 0.18
N PHE A 145 -14.92 -1.92 -0.71
CA PHE A 145 -13.51 -1.86 -1.11
C PHE A 145 -13.40 -1.73 -2.61
N ALA A 146 -12.62 -0.77 -3.08
CA ALA A 146 -12.25 -0.61 -4.48
C ALA A 146 -10.79 -0.17 -4.62
N LEU A 147 -10.07 -0.80 -5.55
CA LEU A 147 -8.73 -0.42 -5.97
C LEU A 147 -8.78 0.11 -7.40
N GLU A 148 -8.27 1.31 -7.59
CA GLU A 148 -8.11 1.92 -8.91
C GLU A 148 -6.62 1.85 -9.31
N GLN A 149 -6.37 1.24 -10.48
CA GLN A 149 -5.04 1.15 -11.07
C GLN A 149 -4.72 2.47 -11.77
N ALA A 150 -3.69 3.15 -11.30
CA ALA A 150 -3.19 4.39 -11.88
C ALA A 150 -1.67 4.49 -11.65
N ALA A 151 -1.02 5.52 -12.16
CA ALA A 151 0.39 5.79 -11.87
C ALA A 151 0.65 5.89 -10.34
N THR A 152 -0.31 6.45 -9.61
CA THR A 152 -0.43 6.34 -8.15
C THR A 152 -1.71 5.58 -7.88
N PRO A 153 -1.66 4.33 -7.43
CA PRO A 153 -2.85 3.54 -7.13
C PRO A 153 -3.72 4.21 -6.07
N VAL A 154 -5.03 4.02 -6.18
CA VAL A 154 -6.00 4.61 -5.25
C VAL A 154 -6.82 3.51 -4.60
N LEU A 155 -6.85 3.53 -3.26
CA LEU A 155 -7.73 2.70 -2.45
C LEU A 155 -8.92 3.55 -1.99
N LYS A 156 -10.14 3.10 -2.30
CA LYS A 156 -11.39 3.66 -1.78
C LYS A 156 -12.05 2.69 -0.81
N LEU A 157 -12.38 3.19 0.36
CA LEU A 157 -13.17 2.47 1.36
C LEU A 157 -14.48 3.22 1.58
N THR A 158 -15.60 2.51 1.47
CA THR A 158 -16.94 3.04 1.79
C THR A 158 -17.43 2.37 3.06
N THR A 159 -17.55 3.12 4.14
CA THR A 159 -17.98 2.60 5.45
C THR A 159 -19.45 2.21 5.44
N ALA A 160 -19.90 1.45 6.44
CA ALA A 160 -21.32 1.12 6.62
C ALA A 160 -22.21 2.36 6.81
N ALA A 161 -21.65 3.47 7.29
CA ALA A 161 -22.36 4.76 7.42
C ALA A 161 -22.41 5.56 6.10
N GLY A 162 -21.77 5.07 5.03
CA GLY A 162 -21.66 5.74 3.73
C GLY A 162 -20.53 6.77 3.64
N ASP A 163 -19.67 6.89 4.66
CA ASP A 163 -18.48 7.73 4.56
C ASP A 163 -17.51 7.12 3.54
N VAL A 164 -16.88 7.96 2.72
CA VAL A 164 -15.91 7.54 1.70
C VAL A 164 -14.53 8.03 2.09
N LEU A 165 -13.60 7.09 2.26
CA LEU A 165 -12.19 7.33 2.54
C LEU A 165 -11.36 6.99 1.31
N THR A 166 -10.56 7.93 0.81
CA THR A 166 -9.72 7.76 -0.38
C THR A 166 -8.25 7.88 0.02
N PHE A 167 -7.48 6.85 -0.31
CA PHE A 167 -6.06 6.77 -0.01
C PHE A 167 -5.24 6.67 -1.29
N ALA A 168 -4.09 7.35 -1.32
CA ALA A 168 -3.08 7.17 -2.35
C ALA A 168 -2.05 6.11 -1.93
N GLY A 169 -1.72 5.20 -2.84
CA GLY A 169 -0.74 4.14 -2.61
C GLY A 169 0.68 4.61 -2.92
N GLN A 170 1.57 4.57 -1.93
CA GLN A 170 3.01 4.70 -2.13
C GLN A 170 3.63 3.32 -2.12
N ALA A 171 4.34 2.96 -3.20
CA ALA A 171 4.97 1.65 -3.30
C ALA A 171 5.92 1.38 -2.13
N THR A 172 5.79 0.22 -1.48
CA THR A 172 6.74 -0.24 -0.46
C THR A 172 8.12 -0.44 -1.07
N ALA A 173 9.16 -0.53 -0.25
CA ALA A 173 10.50 -0.81 -0.74
C ALA A 173 10.57 -2.14 -1.52
N GLU A 174 9.86 -3.17 -1.06
CA GLU A 174 9.77 -4.46 -1.75
C GLU A 174 9.15 -4.32 -3.15
N THR A 175 8.11 -3.52 -3.29
CA THR A 175 7.49 -3.22 -4.58
C THR A 175 8.43 -2.40 -5.47
N ARG A 176 9.10 -1.37 -4.92
CA ARG A 176 10.03 -0.52 -5.67
C ARG A 176 11.26 -1.26 -6.19
N TYR A 177 11.78 -2.21 -5.42
CA TYR A 177 13.02 -2.93 -5.73
C TYR A 177 12.80 -4.36 -6.22
N GLY A 178 11.52 -4.79 -6.32
CA GLY A 178 11.14 -6.05 -6.98
C GLY A 178 11.37 -7.30 -6.16
N GLY A 179 11.25 -7.22 -4.84
CA GLY A 179 11.31 -8.39 -3.97
C GLY A 179 11.73 -8.07 -2.53
N PRO A 180 11.76 -9.08 -1.67
CA PRO A 180 12.13 -8.91 -0.28
C PRO A 180 13.59 -8.48 -0.15
N GLY A 181 13.85 -7.53 0.73
CA GLY A 181 15.19 -7.10 1.08
C GLY A 181 15.92 -8.10 1.96
N THR A 182 17.25 -8.04 1.96
CA THR A 182 18.07 -8.78 2.92
C THR A 182 18.12 -8.00 4.23
N ARG A 183 17.60 -8.59 5.32
CA ARG A 183 17.62 -7.97 6.65
C ARG A 183 19.03 -7.98 7.23
N LEU A 184 19.49 -6.81 7.67
CA LEU A 184 20.77 -6.60 8.31
C LEU A 184 20.59 -5.77 9.59
N PHE A 185 21.54 -5.87 10.50
CA PHE A 185 21.64 -4.96 11.64
C PHE A 185 22.94 -4.17 11.52
N LEU A 186 22.83 -2.85 11.49
CA LEU A 186 23.96 -1.94 11.38
C LEU A 186 24.05 -1.10 12.65
N GLU A 187 25.19 -1.16 13.32
CA GLU A 187 25.51 -0.20 14.36
C GLU A 187 26.12 1.04 13.69
N VAL A 188 25.55 2.19 13.98
CA VAL A 188 26.00 3.50 13.50
C VAL A 188 26.66 4.22 14.67
N ALA A 189 27.91 4.65 14.49
CA ALA A 189 28.63 5.38 15.52
C ALA A 189 28.02 6.77 15.77
N ALA A 190 28.26 7.31 16.96
CA ALA A 190 27.75 8.61 17.38
C ALA A 190 28.25 9.77 16.52
N ASP A 191 29.45 9.65 15.93
CA ASP A 191 30.07 10.67 15.11
C ASP A 191 30.37 10.15 13.69
N THR A 192 30.25 11.03 12.72
CA THR A 192 30.73 10.80 11.34
C THR A 192 32.25 11.02 11.28
N LYS A 193 32.88 10.51 10.22
CA LYS A 193 34.28 10.76 9.92
C LYS A 193 34.45 11.29 8.50
N PRO A 194 35.47 12.14 8.28
CA PRO A 194 35.87 12.52 6.93
C PRO A 194 36.19 11.27 6.09
N CYS A 195 35.68 11.22 4.86
CA CYS A 195 35.93 10.12 3.95
C CYS A 195 36.25 10.65 2.56
N SER A 196 37.01 9.87 1.76
CA SER A 196 37.33 10.21 0.39
C SER A 196 36.11 9.96 -0.51
N HIS A 197 35.70 10.96 -1.28
CA HIS A 197 34.66 10.83 -2.28
C HIS A 197 35.03 11.58 -3.55
N PRO A 198 34.93 10.97 -4.74
CA PRO A 198 35.42 11.57 -5.98
C PRO A 198 34.73 12.86 -6.37
N LEU A 199 33.46 13.05 -5.99
CA LEU A 199 32.62 14.18 -6.40
C LEU A 199 32.28 15.13 -5.26
N ILE A 200 32.45 14.74 -3.99
CA ILE A 200 32.04 15.53 -2.82
C ILE A 200 33.27 15.80 -1.95
N PRO A 201 33.84 17.02 -2.03
CA PRO A 201 34.95 17.41 -1.16
C PRO A 201 34.53 17.39 0.33
N ASN A 202 35.40 16.90 1.20
CA ASN A 202 35.16 16.84 2.66
C ASN A 202 33.89 16.10 3.09
N LYS A 203 33.47 15.10 2.31
CA LYS A 203 32.31 14.27 2.66
C LYS A 203 32.49 13.70 4.07
N GLN A 204 31.43 13.78 4.86
CA GLN A 204 31.32 13.11 6.14
C GLN A 204 30.56 11.80 5.95
N CYS A 205 31.20 10.68 6.24
CA CYS A 205 30.60 9.36 6.16
C CYS A 205 30.13 8.87 7.52
N LEU A 206 29.00 8.20 7.55
CA LEU A 206 28.64 7.39 8.70
C LEU A 206 29.73 6.35 8.95
N GLN A 207 29.99 6.05 10.20
CA GLN A 207 30.79 4.92 10.60
C GLN A 207 29.85 3.81 10.99
N VAL A 208 29.89 2.69 10.28
CA VAL A 208 28.99 1.55 10.54
C VAL A 208 29.77 0.28 10.77
N ARG A 209 29.16 -0.65 11.49
CA ARG A 209 29.58 -2.05 11.54
C ARG A 209 28.34 -2.95 11.55
N GLU A 210 28.44 -4.11 10.92
CA GLU A 210 27.39 -5.10 10.97
C GLU A 210 27.34 -5.77 12.35
N ILE A 211 26.15 -5.90 12.91
CA ILE A 211 25.89 -6.64 14.15
C ILE A 211 25.18 -7.94 13.80
N LYS A 212 25.63 -9.04 14.41
CA LYS A 212 24.98 -10.34 14.26
C LYS A 212 24.23 -10.70 15.53
N TYR A 213 23.08 -11.30 15.35
CA TYR A 213 22.27 -11.89 16.42
C TYR A 213 22.11 -13.37 16.14
N ASP A 214 22.11 -14.18 17.18
CA ASP A 214 21.78 -15.62 17.06
C ASP A 214 20.28 -15.87 16.95
N ALA A 215 19.90 -17.14 16.84
CA ALA A 215 18.49 -17.52 16.73
C ALA A 215 17.65 -17.16 17.97
N ALA A 216 18.28 -16.95 19.14
CA ALA A 216 17.63 -16.49 20.35
C ALA A 216 17.55 -14.96 20.46
N GLY A 217 18.06 -14.23 19.45
CA GLY A 217 18.10 -12.77 19.44
C GLY A 217 19.21 -12.18 20.31
N ILE A 218 20.21 -12.97 20.70
CA ILE A 218 21.34 -12.52 21.51
C ILE A 218 22.44 -11.98 20.58
N LYS A 219 22.92 -10.76 20.90
CA LYS A 219 23.97 -10.08 20.15
C LYS A 219 25.29 -10.87 20.23
N GLN A 220 25.83 -11.23 19.08
CA GLN A 220 27.06 -12.02 18.94
C GLN A 220 28.30 -11.17 18.67
N GLY A 221 28.23 -9.87 18.91
CA GLY A 221 29.30 -8.92 18.62
C GLY A 221 29.11 -8.21 17.29
N GLY A 222 30.06 -7.33 16.98
CA GLY A 222 30.05 -6.50 15.76
C GLY A 222 31.28 -6.77 14.89
N GLY A 223 31.13 -6.54 13.60
CA GLY A 223 32.22 -6.50 12.64
C GLY A 223 33.16 -5.31 12.89
N GLU A 224 34.08 -5.08 11.95
CA GLU A 224 34.95 -3.90 11.98
C GLU A 224 34.18 -2.65 11.55
N TRP A 225 34.58 -1.50 12.11
CA TRP A 225 34.05 -0.20 11.71
C TRP A 225 34.54 0.17 10.32
N GLN A 226 33.60 0.62 9.46
CA GLN A 226 33.89 1.04 8.09
C GLN A 226 33.15 2.32 7.74
N ASN A 227 33.72 3.06 6.78
CA ASN A 227 33.01 4.19 6.19
C ASN A 227 31.79 3.68 5.40
N PHE A 228 30.67 4.31 5.61
CA PHE A 228 29.44 4.01 4.89
C PHE A 228 29.12 5.18 3.97
N TYR A 229 29.14 4.92 2.67
CA TYR A 229 29.04 5.94 1.62
C TYR A 229 27.60 6.17 1.16
N GLU A 230 26.76 5.18 1.38
CA GLU A 230 25.35 5.20 1.01
C GLU A 230 24.51 5.97 2.04
N GLU A 231 23.28 6.24 1.66
CA GLU A 231 22.25 6.72 2.58
C GLU A 231 21.39 5.54 3.05
N ILE A 232 20.82 5.66 4.23
CA ILE A 232 19.80 4.72 4.74
C ILE A 232 18.47 5.46 4.65
N GLU A 233 17.63 5.07 3.69
CA GLU A 233 16.29 5.67 3.52
C GLU A 233 15.50 5.56 4.84
N GLY A 234 14.90 6.66 5.26
CA GLY A 234 14.12 6.73 6.51
C GLY A 234 14.97 6.90 7.79
N TYR A 235 16.30 7.02 7.69
CA TYR A 235 17.17 7.29 8.82
C TYR A 235 17.86 8.65 8.69
N THR A 236 17.82 9.42 9.76
CA THR A 236 18.60 10.66 9.90
C THR A 236 19.56 10.51 11.07
N HIS A 237 20.85 10.65 10.81
CA HIS A 237 21.89 10.57 11.84
C HIS A 237 21.85 11.82 12.71
N GLU A 238 21.84 11.62 14.04
CA GLU A 238 21.99 12.67 15.04
C GLU A 238 23.39 12.59 15.64
N LYS A 239 24.13 13.69 15.58
CA LYS A 239 25.48 13.76 16.14
C LYS A 239 25.47 13.52 17.65
N GLY A 240 26.39 12.67 18.13
CA GLY A 240 26.46 12.28 19.52
C GLY A 240 25.50 11.13 19.89
N VAL A 241 24.74 10.59 18.97
CA VAL A 241 23.83 9.47 19.21
C VAL A 241 24.29 8.24 18.43
N ARG A 242 24.61 7.17 19.17
CA ARG A 242 24.88 5.85 18.63
C ARG A 242 23.55 5.11 18.41
N ASN A 243 23.36 4.50 17.25
CA ASN A 243 22.19 3.68 16.99
C ASN A 243 22.57 2.26 16.56
N VAL A 244 21.71 1.29 16.87
CA VAL A 244 21.64 0.01 16.17
C VAL A 244 20.36 0.01 15.36
N LEU A 245 20.54 -0.11 14.05
CA LEU A 245 19.44 -0.08 13.08
C LEU A 245 19.18 -1.47 12.54
N ARG A 246 17.94 -1.87 12.45
CA ARG A 246 17.52 -2.96 11.57
C ARG A 246 17.16 -2.34 10.23
N VAL A 247 17.85 -2.78 9.18
CA VAL A 247 17.66 -2.28 7.82
C VAL A 247 17.40 -3.44 6.87
N ASN A 248 16.68 -3.17 5.81
CA ASN A 248 16.55 -4.07 4.68
C ASN A 248 17.41 -3.53 3.52
N ARG A 249 18.33 -4.37 3.03
CA ARG A 249 19.15 -4.07 1.87
C ARG A 249 18.49 -4.66 0.61
N TYR A 250 18.32 -3.82 -0.39
CA TYR A 250 17.78 -4.16 -1.70
C TYR A 250 18.83 -3.98 -2.79
N GLU A 251 18.67 -4.70 -3.89
CA GLU A 251 19.45 -4.48 -5.11
C GLU A 251 18.66 -3.59 -6.07
N ARG A 252 19.28 -2.49 -6.49
CA ARG A 252 18.69 -1.59 -7.49
C ARG A 252 18.85 -2.18 -8.89
N LYS A 253 17.75 -2.27 -9.63
CA LYS A 253 17.72 -2.74 -11.03
C LYS A 253 16.82 -1.82 -11.87
N PRO A 254 17.33 -1.14 -12.92
CA PRO A 254 18.75 -1.03 -13.31
C PRO A 254 19.56 -0.19 -12.33
N VAL A 255 20.89 -0.40 -12.32
CA VAL A 255 21.81 0.43 -11.52
C VAL A 255 22.19 1.65 -12.36
N PRO A 256 21.90 2.90 -11.93
CA PRO A 256 22.41 4.11 -12.59
C PRO A 256 23.94 4.17 -12.51
N ALA A 257 24.59 4.81 -13.50
CA ALA A 257 26.05 4.82 -13.62
C ALA A 257 26.78 5.37 -12.37
N ASP A 258 26.17 6.34 -11.69
CA ASP A 258 26.77 7.04 -10.55
C ASP A 258 26.11 6.68 -9.20
N ALA A 259 25.42 5.53 -9.13
CA ALA A 259 24.73 5.11 -7.90
C ALA A 259 25.18 3.72 -7.44
N SER A 260 25.12 3.49 -6.12
CA SER A 260 25.31 2.16 -5.55
C SER A 260 24.26 1.18 -6.07
N SER A 261 24.66 -0.07 -6.30
CA SER A 261 23.73 -1.17 -6.58
C SER A 261 22.88 -1.53 -5.37
N ASN A 262 23.34 -1.19 -4.16
CA ASN A 262 22.62 -1.46 -2.93
C ASN A 262 21.84 -0.23 -2.47
N VAL A 263 20.64 -0.47 -1.97
CA VAL A 263 19.81 0.50 -1.26
C VAL A 263 19.49 -0.04 0.12
N TYR A 264 19.65 0.80 1.13
CA TYR A 264 19.35 0.44 2.51
C TYR A 264 18.12 1.22 2.96
N VAL A 265 17.13 0.52 3.47
CA VAL A 265 15.88 1.11 3.96
C VAL A 265 15.74 0.77 5.44
N LEU A 266 15.55 1.78 6.27
CA LEU A 266 15.32 1.60 7.71
C LEU A 266 14.02 0.82 7.92
N ASP A 267 14.11 -0.24 8.70
CA ASP A 267 12.94 -0.96 9.22
C ASP A 267 12.63 -0.46 10.64
N MET A 268 13.63 -0.44 11.53
CA MET A 268 13.46 0.14 12.86
C MET A 268 14.81 0.51 13.53
N VAL A 269 14.76 1.43 14.47
CA VAL A 269 15.84 1.68 15.41
C VAL A 269 15.71 0.69 16.57
N VAL A 270 16.72 -0.18 16.73
CA VAL A 270 16.74 -1.24 17.75
C VAL A 270 17.31 -0.71 19.07
N GLU A 271 18.41 0.05 18.97
CA GLU A 271 19.08 0.68 20.11
C GLU A 271 19.37 2.13 19.78
N SER A 272 19.25 3.01 20.78
CA SER A 272 19.66 4.41 20.69
C SER A 272 20.33 4.81 22.00
N GLU A 273 21.52 5.40 21.93
CA GLU A 273 22.31 5.80 23.08
C GLU A 273 23.00 7.12 22.82
N THR A 274 22.77 8.10 23.70
CA THR A 274 23.55 9.35 23.69
C THR A 274 24.93 9.10 24.27
N VAL A 275 25.96 9.29 23.45
CA VAL A 275 27.36 9.12 23.84
C VAL A 275 27.90 10.46 24.33
N LYS A 276 28.35 10.51 25.58
CA LYS A 276 29.03 11.72 26.09
C LYS A 276 30.33 11.92 25.32
N PRO A 277 30.65 13.16 24.90
CA PRO A 277 31.97 13.46 24.35
C PRO A 277 33.03 12.97 25.32
N GLY A 278 33.92 12.09 24.87
CA GLY A 278 35.06 11.68 25.69
C GLY A 278 35.94 12.91 26.03
N ASN A 279 36.28 13.06 27.29
CA ASN A 279 37.30 13.99 27.73
C ASN A 279 38.65 13.65 27.12
#